data_868b6d4ba20a3ec9498975abb6c6bc9c
#
_entry.id   868b6d4ba20a3ec9498975abb6c6bc9c
#
_cell.length_a   1.000
_cell.length_b   1.000
_cell.length_c   1.000
_cell.angle_alpha   90.00
_cell.angle_beta   90.00
_cell.angle_gamma   90.00
#
_symmetry.space_group_name_H-M   'P 1'
#
loop_
_entity.id
_entity.type
_entity.pdbx_description
1 polymer ?
#
loop_
_entity_poly.entity_id
_entity_poly.type
_entity_poly.pdbx_seq_one_letter_code
_entity_poly.pdbx_strand_id
1 'polypeptide(L)'
;MNKFFQFNEYIELGKIFLDCEAYLIALEYFNKAISLSYLPINKERLVEAYDLRGGVKVFLSRYLESISDYSKAIELDPKNSYLYFGRGMSYEYLNQNEEALKNLKMSLELDPGFSLALSMVDYLENEKDSW
;
A
#
# COMPACT_ATOMS: atom_id res chain seq x y z
N MET A 1 29.09 3.23 7.41
CA MET A 1 27.99 4.10 6.95
C MET A 1 26.84 4.03 7.97
N ASN A 2 26.18 5.14 8.24
CA ASN A 2 25.04 5.21 9.15
C ASN A 2 23.84 4.46 8.53
N LYS A 3 23.32 3.45 9.22
CA LYS A 3 22.21 2.60 8.72
C LYS A 3 20.88 3.37 8.60
N PHE A 4 20.64 4.40 9.43
CA PHE A 4 19.48 5.27 9.27
C PHE A 4 19.56 6.04 7.96
N PHE A 5 20.72 6.52 7.61
CA PHE A 5 20.96 7.19 6.34
C PHE A 5 20.74 6.21 5.18
N GLN A 6 21.19 4.96 5.31
CA GLN A 6 20.96 3.92 4.31
C GLN A 6 19.48 3.63 4.12
N PHE A 7 18.70 3.57 5.22
CA PHE A 7 17.25 3.39 5.13
C PHE A 7 16.63 4.45 4.24
N ASN A 8 16.92 5.72 4.54
CA ASN A 8 16.38 6.84 3.77
C ASN A 8 16.84 6.81 2.30
N GLU A 9 18.09 6.50 2.07
CA GLU A 9 18.64 6.39 0.72
C GLU A 9 17.94 5.30 -0.09
N TYR A 10 17.70 4.13 0.49
CA TYR A 10 16.98 3.05 -0.18
C TYR A 10 15.55 3.45 -0.53
N ILE A 11 14.86 4.17 0.35
CA ILE A 11 13.51 4.68 0.06
C ILE A 11 13.56 5.62 -1.14
N GLU A 12 14.49 6.58 -1.15
CA GLU A 12 14.58 7.54 -2.24
C GLU A 12 14.97 6.88 -3.57
N LEU A 13 15.89 5.92 -3.55
CA LEU A 13 16.25 5.16 -4.75
C LEU A 13 15.08 4.34 -5.25
N GLY A 14 14.35 3.67 -4.35
CA GLY A 14 13.15 2.94 -4.72
C GLY A 14 12.12 3.81 -5.41
N LYS A 15 11.91 5.03 -4.89
CA LYS A 15 10.98 6.01 -5.49
C LYS A 15 11.40 6.43 -6.90
N ILE A 16 12.70 6.64 -7.11
CA ILE A 16 13.24 6.99 -8.44
C ILE A 16 12.93 5.87 -9.44
N PHE A 17 13.21 4.62 -9.08
CA PHE A 17 12.95 3.49 -9.97
C PHE A 17 11.46 3.24 -10.16
N LEU A 18 10.64 3.51 -9.14
CA LEU A 18 9.18 3.46 -9.28
C LEU A 18 8.68 4.47 -10.31
N ASP A 19 9.19 5.71 -10.25
CA ASP A 19 8.82 6.75 -11.22
C ASP A 19 9.24 6.38 -12.66
N CYS A 20 10.30 5.58 -12.80
CA CYS A 20 10.75 5.05 -14.08
C CYS A 20 10.03 3.75 -14.49
N GLU A 21 9.04 3.34 -13.72
CA GLU A 21 8.31 2.07 -13.92
C GLU A 21 9.20 0.82 -13.88
N ALA A 22 10.37 0.94 -13.25
CA ALA A 22 11.28 -0.18 -13.02
C ALA A 22 10.90 -0.91 -11.72
N TYR A 23 9.75 -1.59 -11.74
CA TYR A 23 9.11 -2.13 -10.53
C TYR A 23 9.95 -3.16 -9.80
N LEU A 24 10.62 -4.06 -10.50
CA LEU A 24 11.46 -5.08 -9.85
C LEU A 24 12.66 -4.45 -9.13
N ILE A 25 13.26 -3.42 -9.73
CA ILE A 25 14.37 -2.70 -9.11
C ILE A 25 13.88 -1.88 -7.91
N ALA A 26 12.73 -1.20 -8.07
CA ALA A 26 12.12 -0.47 -6.96
C ALA A 26 11.83 -1.40 -5.79
N LEU A 27 11.26 -2.59 -6.05
CA LEU A 27 11.01 -3.60 -5.03
C LEU A 27 12.27 -4.00 -4.28
N GLU A 28 13.37 -4.20 -5.00
CA GLU A 28 14.66 -4.56 -4.38
C GLU A 28 15.11 -3.48 -3.38
N TYR A 29 15.00 -2.20 -3.73
CA TYR A 29 15.36 -1.11 -2.82
C TYR A 29 14.42 -1.00 -1.63
N PHE A 30 13.12 -1.16 -1.83
CA PHE A 30 12.16 -1.17 -0.71
C PHE A 30 12.38 -2.37 0.22
N ASN A 31 12.74 -3.54 -0.33
CA ASN A 31 13.13 -4.69 0.47
C ASN A 31 14.36 -4.39 1.33
N LYS A 32 15.37 -3.73 0.75
CA LYS A 32 16.58 -3.32 1.49
C LYS A 32 16.23 -2.35 2.61
N ALA A 33 15.37 -1.37 2.36
CA ALA A 33 14.93 -0.43 3.38
C ALA A 33 14.22 -1.17 4.53
N ILE A 34 13.25 -2.01 4.21
CA ILE A 34 12.46 -2.73 5.23
C ILE A 34 13.33 -3.73 6.00
N SER A 35 14.39 -4.27 5.40
CA SER A 35 15.33 -5.11 6.13
C SER A 35 16.02 -4.38 7.28
N LEU A 36 16.01 -3.05 7.27
CA LEU A 36 16.54 -2.20 8.34
C LEU A 36 15.48 -1.75 9.35
N SER A 37 14.25 -2.27 9.26
CA SER A 37 13.14 -1.84 10.13
C SER A 37 13.33 -2.23 11.60
N TYR A 38 14.30 -3.09 11.93
CA TYR A 38 14.70 -3.39 13.30
C TYR A 38 15.35 -2.18 14.01
N LEU A 39 15.78 -1.19 13.26
CA LEU A 39 16.31 0.07 13.82
C LEU A 39 15.14 0.93 14.32
N PRO A 40 15.37 1.87 15.25
CA PRO A 40 14.34 2.80 15.69
C PRO A 40 14.02 3.85 14.61
N ILE A 41 13.47 3.37 13.49
CA ILE A 41 13.06 4.20 12.37
C ILE A 41 11.79 4.97 12.76
N ASN A 42 11.71 6.21 12.31
CA ASN A 42 10.53 7.03 12.47
C ASN A 42 9.30 6.33 11.88
N LYS A 43 8.18 6.36 12.63
CA LYS A 43 6.95 5.66 12.26
C LYS A 43 6.44 6.08 10.87
N GLU A 44 6.45 7.37 10.57
CA GLU A 44 5.98 7.89 9.28
C GLU A 44 6.81 7.34 8.12
N ARG A 45 8.12 7.20 8.32
CA ARG A 45 9.01 6.61 7.29
C ARG A 45 8.78 5.12 7.12
N LEU A 46 8.46 4.40 8.19
CA LEU A 46 8.09 2.97 8.07
C LEU A 46 6.77 2.80 7.34
N VAL A 47 5.77 3.62 7.64
CA VAL A 47 4.49 3.61 6.92
C VAL A 47 4.74 3.84 5.43
N GLU A 48 5.54 4.84 5.09
CA GLU A 48 5.89 5.13 3.70
C GLU A 48 6.55 3.92 3.02
N ALA A 49 7.49 3.27 3.71
CA ALA A 49 8.19 2.11 3.14
C ALA A 49 7.23 0.95 2.84
N TYR A 50 6.35 0.62 3.76
CA TYR A 50 5.35 -0.45 3.55
C TYR A 50 4.32 -0.07 2.49
N ASP A 51 3.85 1.17 2.49
CA ASP A 51 2.91 1.67 1.49
C ASP A 51 3.52 1.59 0.08
N LEU A 52 4.73 2.10 -0.09
CA LEU A 52 5.43 2.06 -1.37
C LEU A 52 5.66 0.63 -1.86
N ARG A 53 6.11 -0.25 -0.96
CA ARG A 53 6.34 -1.66 -1.33
C ARG A 53 5.03 -2.35 -1.68
N GLY A 54 3.98 -2.11 -0.91
CA GLY A 54 2.65 -2.64 -1.22
C GLY A 54 2.18 -2.22 -2.60
N GLY A 55 2.34 -0.95 -2.95
CA GLY A 55 1.99 -0.42 -4.26
C GLY A 55 2.77 -1.06 -5.41
N VAL A 56 4.09 -1.21 -5.24
CA VAL A 56 4.93 -1.90 -6.23
C VAL A 56 4.48 -3.35 -6.43
N LYS A 57 4.13 -4.03 -5.36
CA LYS A 57 3.66 -5.42 -5.44
C LYS A 57 2.34 -5.52 -6.19
N VAL A 58 1.46 -4.51 -6.12
CA VAL A 58 0.25 -4.46 -6.95
C VAL A 58 0.63 -4.42 -8.44
N PHE A 59 1.56 -3.54 -8.83
CA PHE A 59 2.04 -3.48 -10.21
C PHE A 59 2.65 -4.80 -10.69
N LEU A 60 3.24 -5.56 -9.77
CA LEU A 60 3.82 -6.87 -10.08
C LEU A 60 2.82 -8.02 -9.94
N SER A 61 1.55 -7.72 -9.73
CA SER A 61 0.47 -8.70 -9.51
C SER A 61 0.70 -9.62 -8.30
N ARG A 62 1.45 -9.15 -7.32
CA ARG A 62 1.71 -9.85 -6.05
C ARG A 62 0.72 -9.36 -4.99
N TYR A 63 -0.57 -9.64 -5.21
CA TYR A 63 -1.65 -9.03 -4.43
C TYR A 63 -1.69 -9.47 -2.96
N LEU A 64 -1.46 -10.75 -2.67
CA LEU A 64 -1.43 -11.22 -1.28
C LEU A 64 -0.29 -10.57 -0.49
N GLU A 65 0.86 -10.40 -1.12
CA GLU A 65 1.99 -9.73 -0.50
C GLU A 65 1.72 -8.24 -0.30
N SER A 66 1.03 -7.61 -1.25
CA SER A 66 0.65 -6.19 -1.11
C SER A 66 -0.31 -5.98 0.06
N ILE A 67 -1.28 -6.88 0.24
CA ILE A 67 -2.21 -6.86 1.38
C ILE A 67 -1.44 -6.94 2.69
N SER A 68 -0.43 -7.79 2.77
CA SER A 68 0.42 -7.91 3.94
C SER A 68 1.15 -6.60 4.25
N ASP A 69 1.71 -5.93 3.24
CA ASP A 69 2.39 -4.65 3.41
C ASP A 69 1.44 -3.54 3.83
N TYR A 70 0.27 -3.42 3.19
CA TYR A 70 -0.74 -2.44 3.60
C TYR A 70 -1.25 -2.71 5.01
N SER A 71 -1.42 -3.99 5.39
CA SER A 71 -1.84 -4.34 6.74
C SER A 71 -0.82 -3.90 7.78
N LYS A 72 0.47 -4.05 7.47
CA LYS A 72 1.54 -3.58 8.36
C LYS A 72 1.54 -2.05 8.47
N ALA A 73 1.35 -1.35 7.36
CA ALA A 73 1.25 0.11 7.37
C ALA A 73 0.03 0.58 8.18
N ILE A 74 -1.11 -0.11 8.07
CA ILE A 74 -2.33 0.21 8.83
C ILE A 74 -2.12 0.01 10.33
N GLU A 75 -1.39 -1.04 10.75
CA GLU A 75 -1.04 -1.21 12.17
C GLU A 75 -0.30 0.02 12.71
N LEU A 76 0.56 0.61 11.90
CA LEU A 76 1.36 1.76 12.29
C LEU A 76 0.59 3.08 12.18
N ASP A 77 -0.35 3.17 11.25
CA ASP A 77 -1.12 4.39 10.96
C ASP A 77 -2.58 4.04 10.60
N PRO A 78 -3.40 3.70 11.62
CA PRO A 78 -4.74 3.17 11.39
C PRO A 78 -5.77 4.19 10.90
N LYS A 79 -5.42 5.48 10.82
CA LYS A 79 -6.33 6.54 10.35
C LYS A 79 -5.96 7.08 8.98
N ASN A 80 -5.11 6.37 8.25
CA ASN A 80 -4.69 6.77 6.91
C ASN A 80 -5.59 6.13 5.87
N SER A 81 -6.47 6.92 5.25
CA SER A 81 -7.46 6.45 4.28
C SER A 81 -6.83 5.79 3.06
N TYR A 82 -5.67 6.28 2.62
CA TYR A 82 -4.97 5.74 1.42
C TYR A 82 -4.54 4.30 1.60
N LEU A 83 -4.18 3.90 2.83
CA LEU A 83 -3.76 2.52 3.12
C LEU A 83 -4.91 1.54 2.98
N TYR A 84 -6.10 1.92 3.46
CA TYR A 84 -7.30 1.11 3.29
C TYR A 84 -7.72 1.03 1.82
N PHE A 85 -7.58 2.14 1.09
CA PHE A 85 -7.81 2.14 -0.35
C PHE A 85 -6.88 1.16 -1.06
N GLY A 86 -5.58 1.22 -0.78
CA GLY A 86 -4.60 0.30 -1.36
C GLY A 86 -4.91 -1.16 -1.06
N ARG A 87 -5.22 -1.46 0.21
CA ARG A 87 -5.59 -2.82 0.58
C ARG A 87 -6.89 -3.28 -0.08
N GLY A 88 -7.87 -2.39 -0.15
CA GLY A 88 -9.16 -2.67 -0.82
C GLY A 88 -8.97 -2.98 -2.30
N MET A 89 -8.15 -2.22 -3.00
CA MET A 89 -7.84 -2.46 -4.41
C MET A 89 -7.14 -3.80 -4.59
N SER A 90 -6.25 -4.17 -3.68
CA SER A 90 -5.56 -5.46 -3.73
C SER A 90 -6.53 -6.64 -3.57
N TYR A 91 -7.52 -6.51 -2.68
CA TYR A 91 -8.59 -7.50 -2.56
C TYR A 91 -9.45 -7.57 -3.81
N GLU A 92 -9.74 -6.43 -4.44
CA GLU A 92 -10.54 -6.38 -5.67
C GLU A 92 -9.83 -7.14 -6.80
N TYR A 93 -8.52 -6.95 -6.96
CA TYR A 93 -7.74 -7.69 -7.93
C TYR A 93 -7.77 -9.22 -7.70
N LEU A 94 -7.96 -9.64 -6.46
CA LEU A 94 -8.12 -11.05 -6.11
C LEU A 94 -9.57 -11.54 -6.22
N ASN A 95 -10.49 -10.70 -6.72
CA ASN A 95 -11.93 -10.97 -6.77
C ASN A 95 -12.56 -11.25 -5.39
N GLN A 96 -11.92 -10.77 -4.33
CA GLN A 96 -12.47 -10.82 -2.98
C GLN A 96 -13.27 -9.54 -2.72
N ASN A 97 -14.41 -9.43 -3.38
CA ASN A 97 -15.16 -8.18 -3.48
C ASN A 97 -15.77 -7.72 -2.16
N GLU A 98 -16.16 -8.64 -1.27
CA GLU A 98 -16.68 -8.28 0.05
C GLU A 98 -15.58 -7.59 0.90
N GLU A 99 -14.39 -8.16 0.93
CA GLU A 99 -13.25 -7.57 1.65
C GLU A 99 -12.81 -6.25 1.01
N ALA A 100 -12.81 -6.19 -0.32
CA ALA A 100 -12.52 -4.96 -1.04
C ALA A 100 -13.48 -3.85 -0.64
N LEU A 101 -14.78 -4.13 -0.66
CA LEU A 101 -15.82 -3.16 -0.32
C LEU A 101 -15.68 -2.68 1.13
N LYS A 102 -15.40 -3.58 2.07
CA LYS A 102 -15.18 -3.26 3.47
C LYS A 102 -14.03 -2.27 3.66
N ASN A 103 -12.90 -2.51 2.99
CA ASN A 103 -11.73 -1.64 3.06
C ASN A 103 -11.99 -0.28 2.40
N LEU A 104 -12.65 -0.27 1.25
CA LEU A 104 -12.97 0.97 0.54
C LEU A 104 -13.96 1.83 1.34
N LYS A 105 -14.93 1.22 2.02
CA LYS A 105 -15.84 1.94 2.90
C LYS A 105 -15.10 2.53 4.10
N MET A 106 -14.13 1.81 4.67
CA MET A 106 -13.29 2.35 5.74
C MET A 106 -12.49 3.55 5.25
N SER A 107 -11.93 3.47 4.04
CA SER A 107 -11.23 4.61 3.41
C SER A 107 -12.15 5.84 3.34
N LEU A 108 -13.42 5.66 2.94
CA LEU A 108 -14.40 6.76 2.87
C LEU A 108 -14.82 7.28 4.25
N GLU A 109 -14.88 6.43 5.27
CA GLU A 109 -15.15 6.91 6.64
C GLU A 109 -14.05 7.86 7.11
N LEU A 110 -12.79 7.56 6.76
CA LEU A 110 -11.66 8.38 7.14
C LEU A 110 -11.49 9.62 6.27
N ASP A 111 -11.85 9.52 5.00
CA ASP A 111 -11.81 10.64 4.03
C ASP A 111 -13.03 10.57 3.12
N PRO A 112 -14.15 11.22 3.52
CA PRO A 112 -15.37 11.20 2.70
C PRO A 112 -15.22 11.83 1.32
N GLY A 113 -14.21 12.67 1.12
CA GLY A 113 -13.93 13.33 -0.15
C GLY A 113 -13.04 12.53 -1.10
N PHE A 114 -12.67 11.31 -0.74
CA PHE A 114 -11.78 10.49 -1.58
C PHE A 114 -12.55 9.91 -2.78
N SER A 115 -12.49 10.63 -3.88
CA SER A 115 -13.33 10.34 -5.07
C SER A 115 -13.06 8.97 -5.69
N LEU A 116 -11.80 8.50 -5.71
CA LEU A 116 -11.48 7.17 -6.24
C LEU A 116 -12.13 6.07 -5.41
N ALA A 117 -12.07 6.18 -4.09
CA ALA A 117 -12.71 5.22 -3.20
C ALA A 117 -14.22 5.21 -3.38
N LEU A 118 -14.83 6.40 -3.50
CA LEU A 118 -16.28 6.52 -3.76
C LEU A 118 -16.65 5.84 -5.07
N SER A 119 -15.92 6.10 -6.15
CA SER A 119 -16.18 5.47 -7.44
C SER A 119 -16.09 3.95 -7.39
N MET A 120 -15.10 3.43 -6.67
CA MET A 120 -14.94 1.98 -6.53
C MET A 120 -16.03 1.35 -5.67
N VAL A 121 -16.47 2.03 -4.61
CA VAL A 121 -17.60 1.57 -3.80
C VAL A 121 -18.87 1.50 -4.65
N ASP A 122 -19.17 2.57 -5.40
CA ASP A 122 -20.34 2.60 -6.28
C ASP A 122 -20.28 1.48 -7.32
N TYR A 123 -19.14 1.26 -7.93
CA TYR A 123 -18.95 0.18 -8.90
C TYR A 123 -19.22 -1.18 -8.27
N LEU A 124 -18.61 -1.48 -7.13
CA LEU A 124 -18.75 -2.78 -6.47
C LEU A 124 -20.16 -3.00 -5.94
N GLU A 125 -20.82 -1.96 -5.42
CA GLU A 125 -22.21 -2.09 -4.94
C GLU A 125 -23.16 -2.39 -6.10
N ASN A 126 -22.95 -1.77 -7.28
CA ASN A 126 -23.76 -2.03 -8.47
C ASN A 126 -23.56 -3.43 -9.05
N GLU A 127 -22.35 -3.98 -8.90
CA GLU A 127 -22.00 -5.31 -9.41
C GLU A 127 -22.26 -6.43 -8.40
N LYS A 128 -22.77 -6.10 -7.22
CA LYS A 128 -22.88 -7.02 -6.08
C LYS A 128 -23.72 -8.28 -6.40
N ASP A 129 -24.76 -8.15 -7.23
CA ASP A 129 -25.61 -9.26 -7.60
C ASP A 129 -24.92 -10.26 -8.54
N SER A 130 -23.79 -9.90 -9.11
CA SER A 130 -23.02 -10.76 -10.04
C SER A 130 -21.85 -11.49 -9.37
N TRP A 131 -21.66 -11.30 -8.08
CA TRP A 131 -20.57 -11.96 -7.33
C TRP A 131 -20.86 -13.44 -7.08
#